data_659504a765a7f43cfddad043867292bf
#
_entry.id   659504a765a7f43cfddad043867292bf
#
_cell.length_a   1.000
_cell.length_b   1.000
_cell.length_c   1.000
_cell.angle_alpha   90.00
_cell.angle_beta   90.00
_cell.angle_gamma   90.00
#
_symmetry.space_group_name_H-M   'P 1'
#
loop_
_entity.id
_entity.type
_entity.pdbx_description
1 polymer ?
#
loop_
_entity_poly.entity_id
_entity_poly.type
_entity_poly.pdbx_seq_one_letter_code
_entity_poly.pdbx_strand_id
1 'polypeptide(L)'
;NVKKYLEDNASLDQIRKIASGDDTNIAKEIHQGFLNLGINGLLVPEEFGGLGLDLLFAAVVSESLGACAGPVPYIAPYVMAPRAIMAGGSPAQKENYLTKIASNEILVGVGFSEFIGSRNDAGLTFADGVLKGRTMFVMDAQIATHFLLADKLGQMFMLDAKAPGIEIIHLTTVDKTRQYAEIICKDVPADLLELSSLSADPISKSIDAGRIMLAADTLGASQAMINQAVDYAKERKQFGRAIGSFQAVK
;
A
#
# COMPACT_ATOMS: atom_id res chain seq x y z
N ASN A 1 7.81 -11.70 13.74
CA ASN A 1 8.87 -10.68 13.68
C ASN A 1 8.32 -9.27 13.41
N VAL A 2 7.40 -9.08 12.41
CA VAL A 2 6.87 -7.76 12.03
C VAL A 2 6.16 -7.05 13.19
N LYS A 3 5.22 -7.73 13.86
CA LYS A 3 4.49 -7.15 15.00
C LYS A 3 5.45 -6.67 16.09
N LYS A 4 6.39 -7.52 16.50
CA LYS A 4 7.40 -7.14 17.50
C LYS A 4 8.23 -5.94 17.07
N TYR A 5 8.68 -5.92 15.80
CA TYR A 5 9.42 -4.78 15.27
C TYR A 5 8.61 -3.47 15.38
N LEU A 6 7.33 -3.49 15.03
CA LEU A 6 6.45 -2.32 15.10
C LEU A 6 6.18 -1.90 16.56
N GLU A 7 5.96 -2.85 17.46
CA GLU A 7 5.79 -2.57 18.89
C GLU A 7 7.02 -1.89 19.50
N ASP A 8 8.22 -2.31 19.07
CA ASP A 8 9.49 -1.77 19.58
C ASP A 8 9.87 -0.41 18.94
N ASN A 9 9.42 -0.12 17.70
CA ASN A 9 9.92 1.02 16.90
C ASN A 9 8.85 2.01 16.43
N ALA A 10 7.56 1.71 16.61
CA ALA A 10 6.44 2.52 16.14
C ALA A 10 5.42 2.76 17.27
N SER A 11 5.85 3.47 18.32
CA SER A 11 4.95 3.84 19.42
C SER A 11 3.82 4.76 18.95
N LEU A 12 2.68 4.74 19.64
CA LEU A 12 1.54 5.61 19.31
C LEU A 12 1.90 7.10 19.26
N ASP A 13 2.85 7.54 20.09
CA ASP A 13 3.30 8.94 20.07
C ASP A 13 4.13 9.26 18.84
N GLN A 14 4.97 8.34 18.35
CA GLN A 14 5.66 8.49 17.07
C GLN A 14 4.68 8.49 15.91
N ILE A 15 3.69 7.59 15.91
CA ILE A 15 2.64 7.54 14.88
C ILE A 15 1.84 8.85 14.84
N ARG A 16 1.50 9.43 16.00
CA ARG A 16 0.83 10.75 16.08
C ARG A 16 1.69 11.85 15.48
N LYS A 17 3.00 11.88 15.73
CA LYS A 17 3.93 12.84 15.12
C LYS A 17 4.01 12.70 13.61
N ILE A 18 4.02 11.46 13.11
CA ILE A 18 3.98 11.18 11.66
C ILE A 18 2.66 11.69 11.07
N ALA A 19 1.53 11.38 11.71
CA ALA A 19 0.21 11.78 11.25
C ALA A 19 -0.02 13.30 11.29
N SER A 20 0.64 14.04 12.21
CA SER A 20 0.61 15.50 12.24
C SER A 20 1.56 16.16 11.24
N GLY A 21 2.50 15.40 10.69
CA GLY A 21 3.54 15.92 9.79
C GLY A 21 4.75 16.53 10.51
N ASP A 22 4.83 16.37 11.84
CA ASP A 22 5.88 16.99 12.64
C ASP A 22 7.24 16.30 12.48
N ASP A 23 7.28 15.02 12.07
CA ASP A 23 8.52 14.28 11.90
C ASP A 23 8.45 13.25 10.76
N THR A 24 9.05 13.61 9.63
CA THR A 24 9.16 12.72 8.47
C THR A 24 10.32 11.72 8.55
N ASN A 25 11.28 11.93 9.45
CA ASN A 25 12.44 11.05 9.57
C ASN A 25 12.08 9.76 10.30
N ILE A 26 11.25 9.85 11.36
CA ILE A 26 10.74 8.66 12.07
C ILE A 26 10.04 7.71 11.10
N ALA A 27 9.20 8.22 10.18
CA ALA A 27 8.54 7.38 9.18
C ALA A 27 9.53 6.65 8.28
N LYS A 28 10.60 7.33 7.85
CA LYS A 28 11.65 6.72 7.03
C LYS A 28 12.45 5.65 7.80
N GLU A 29 12.76 5.89 9.06
CA GLU A 29 13.48 4.94 9.91
C GLU A 29 12.65 3.68 10.15
N ILE A 30 11.35 3.84 10.47
CA ILE A 30 10.42 2.72 10.63
C ILE A 30 10.32 1.93 9.32
N HIS A 31 10.18 2.61 8.18
CA HIS A 31 10.12 1.96 6.88
C HIS A 31 11.42 1.21 6.55
N GLN A 32 12.58 1.81 6.79
CA GLN A 32 13.87 1.15 6.53
C GLN A 32 14.05 -0.12 7.38
N GLY A 33 13.69 -0.07 8.65
CA GLY A 33 13.73 -1.26 9.49
C GLY A 33 12.73 -2.34 9.07
N PHE A 34 11.56 -1.93 8.57
CA PHE A 34 10.58 -2.83 7.98
C PHE A 34 11.14 -3.54 6.73
N LEU A 35 11.86 -2.81 5.86
CA LEU A 35 12.55 -3.36 4.70
C LEU A 35 13.65 -4.36 5.08
N ASN A 36 14.38 -4.12 6.17
CA ASN A 36 15.41 -5.04 6.67
C ASN A 36 14.85 -6.40 7.10
N LEU A 37 13.52 -6.53 7.24
CA LEU A 37 12.85 -7.82 7.45
C LEU A 37 12.54 -8.56 6.13
N GLY A 38 12.91 -8.02 4.98
CA GLY A 38 12.69 -8.61 3.66
C GLY A 38 11.25 -8.51 3.13
N ILE A 39 10.46 -7.59 3.68
CA ILE A 39 9.02 -7.49 3.37
C ILE A 39 8.76 -7.02 1.94
N ASN A 40 9.64 -6.21 1.37
CA ASN A 40 9.58 -5.75 -0.02
C ASN A 40 9.64 -6.87 -1.06
N GLY A 41 10.37 -7.95 -0.76
CA GLY A 41 10.50 -9.13 -1.63
C GLY A 41 9.51 -10.27 -1.31
N LEU A 42 8.61 -10.10 -0.36
CA LEU A 42 7.79 -11.20 0.19
C LEU A 42 6.99 -11.95 -0.89
N LEU A 43 6.32 -11.25 -1.79
CA LEU A 43 5.51 -11.82 -2.88
C LEU A 43 6.24 -11.92 -4.22
N VAL A 44 7.45 -11.39 -4.31
CA VAL A 44 8.27 -11.49 -5.52
C VAL A 44 8.85 -12.90 -5.60
N PRO A 45 8.76 -13.61 -6.74
CA PRO A 45 9.38 -14.92 -6.92
C PRO A 45 10.88 -14.93 -6.66
N GLU A 46 11.42 -16.07 -6.23
CA GLU A 46 12.85 -16.25 -5.94
C GLU A 46 13.73 -15.98 -7.18
N GLU A 47 13.25 -16.30 -8.38
CA GLU A 47 13.94 -16.01 -9.64
C GLU A 47 14.20 -14.52 -9.89
N PHE A 48 13.41 -13.62 -9.26
CA PHE A 48 13.58 -12.16 -9.29
C PHE A 48 14.16 -11.60 -7.99
N GLY A 49 14.75 -12.46 -7.15
CA GLY A 49 15.40 -12.05 -5.89
C GLY A 49 14.46 -11.85 -4.70
N GLY A 50 13.22 -12.29 -4.79
CA GLY A 50 12.23 -12.26 -3.71
C GLY A 50 12.22 -13.52 -2.86
N LEU A 51 11.19 -13.64 -1.99
CA LEU A 51 10.97 -14.79 -1.10
C LEU A 51 9.96 -15.79 -1.66
N GLY A 52 9.24 -15.49 -2.72
CA GLY A 52 8.28 -16.36 -3.38
C GLY A 52 7.11 -16.82 -2.49
N LEU A 53 6.78 -16.07 -1.43
CA LEU A 53 5.72 -16.43 -0.51
C LEU A 53 4.33 -16.06 -1.07
N ASP A 54 3.28 -16.60 -0.47
CA ASP A 54 1.90 -16.39 -0.92
C ASP A 54 1.19 -15.23 -0.18
N LEU A 55 -0.07 -14.96 -0.59
CA LEU A 55 -0.89 -13.91 -0.01
C LEU A 55 -1.22 -14.12 1.47
N LEU A 56 -1.16 -15.34 1.99
CA LEU A 56 -1.41 -15.61 3.40
C LEU A 56 -0.31 -14.97 4.28
N PHE A 57 0.94 -15.11 3.88
CA PHE A 57 2.06 -14.44 4.58
C PHE A 57 1.94 -12.92 4.50
N ALA A 58 1.55 -12.39 3.35
CA ALA A 58 1.31 -10.96 3.18
C ALA A 58 0.15 -10.47 4.08
N ALA A 59 -0.92 -11.26 4.22
CA ALA A 59 -2.05 -10.94 5.10
C ALA A 59 -1.64 -10.89 6.58
N VAL A 60 -0.78 -11.80 7.05
CA VAL A 60 -0.24 -11.78 8.42
C VAL A 60 0.60 -10.52 8.69
N VAL A 61 1.35 -10.05 7.68
CA VAL A 61 2.06 -8.77 7.76
C VAL A 61 1.06 -7.61 7.87
N SER A 62 0.03 -7.60 7.02
CA SER A 62 -1.00 -6.56 7.02
C SER A 62 -1.79 -6.51 8.34
N GLU A 63 -2.15 -7.67 8.91
CA GLU A 63 -2.76 -7.77 10.23
C GLU A 63 -1.87 -7.15 11.32
N SER A 64 -0.57 -7.41 11.27
CA SER A 64 0.40 -6.83 12.20
C SER A 64 0.49 -5.30 12.05
N LEU A 65 0.44 -4.78 10.81
CA LEU A 65 0.40 -3.35 10.53
C LEU A 65 -0.86 -2.71 11.11
N GLY A 66 -2.03 -3.30 10.88
CA GLY A 66 -3.29 -2.83 11.44
C GLY A 66 -3.29 -2.82 12.96
N ALA A 67 -2.80 -3.89 13.61
CA ALA A 67 -2.73 -3.98 15.07
C ALA A 67 -1.87 -2.90 15.70
N CYS A 68 -0.84 -2.42 15.01
CA CYS A 68 0.09 -1.40 15.50
C CYS A 68 -0.15 -0.01 14.88
N ALA A 69 -1.17 0.16 14.01
CA ALA A 69 -1.36 1.36 13.19
C ALA A 69 -0.08 1.75 12.42
N GLY A 70 0.61 0.76 11.85
CA GLY A 70 1.94 0.88 11.25
C GLY A 70 1.98 1.88 10.09
N PRO A 71 2.75 2.98 10.20
CA PRO A 71 2.75 4.08 9.24
C PRO A 71 3.77 3.83 8.11
N VAL A 72 3.69 2.66 7.48
CA VAL A 72 4.62 2.27 6.41
C VAL A 72 3.86 1.95 5.13
N PRO A 73 4.42 2.27 3.96
CA PRO A 73 3.88 1.82 2.68
C PRO A 73 4.00 0.30 2.59
N TYR A 74 2.90 -0.37 2.26
CA TYR A 74 2.92 -1.83 2.18
C TYR A 74 2.02 -2.37 1.05
N ILE A 75 0.73 -2.03 1.09
CA ILE A 75 -0.27 -2.64 0.20
C ILE A 75 0.03 -2.34 -1.26
N ALA A 76 0.27 -1.07 -1.59
CA ALA A 76 0.55 -0.67 -2.97
C ALA A 76 1.90 -1.21 -3.46
N PRO A 77 3.05 -0.88 -2.83
CA PRO A 77 4.35 -1.21 -3.40
C PRO A 77 4.72 -2.69 -3.31
N TYR A 78 4.30 -3.39 -2.25
CA TYR A 78 4.81 -4.74 -1.96
C TYR A 78 3.77 -5.85 -2.14
N VAL A 79 2.50 -5.50 -2.40
CA VAL A 79 1.45 -6.47 -2.69
C VAL A 79 0.82 -6.21 -4.05
N MET A 80 0.19 -5.06 -4.26
CA MET A 80 -0.56 -4.78 -5.49
C MET A 80 0.35 -4.68 -6.71
N ALA A 81 1.45 -3.93 -6.62
CA ALA A 81 2.37 -3.76 -7.74
C ALA A 81 3.02 -5.09 -8.18
N PRO A 82 3.64 -5.89 -7.30
CA PRO A 82 4.17 -7.19 -7.70
C PRO A 82 3.11 -8.11 -8.31
N ARG A 83 1.90 -8.18 -7.74
CA ARG A 83 0.80 -8.99 -8.28
C ARG A 83 0.37 -8.56 -9.67
N ALA A 84 0.25 -7.24 -9.88
CA ALA A 84 -0.09 -6.68 -11.19
C ALA A 84 0.98 -6.99 -12.24
N ILE A 85 2.27 -6.78 -11.90
CA ILE A 85 3.39 -7.02 -12.79
C ILE A 85 3.52 -8.50 -13.11
N MET A 86 3.38 -9.40 -12.13
CA MET A 86 3.40 -10.84 -12.34
C MET A 86 2.31 -11.31 -13.32
N ALA A 87 1.11 -10.73 -13.23
CA ALA A 87 0.00 -11.13 -14.08
C ALA A 87 -0.04 -10.40 -15.43
N GLY A 88 0.41 -9.15 -15.49
CA GLY A 88 0.26 -8.27 -16.64
C GLY A 88 1.54 -7.93 -17.41
N GLY A 89 2.72 -8.18 -16.84
CA GLY A 89 4.00 -7.89 -17.49
C GLY A 89 4.51 -9.01 -18.41
N SER A 90 5.22 -8.63 -19.47
CA SER A 90 6.01 -9.56 -20.27
C SER A 90 7.20 -10.12 -19.44
N PRO A 91 7.88 -11.19 -19.90
CA PRO A 91 9.05 -11.71 -19.19
C PRO A 91 10.12 -10.65 -18.91
N ALA A 92 10.41 -9.77 -19.87
CA ALA A 92 11.38 -8.68 -19.70
C ALA A 92 10.91 -7.63 -18.68
N GLN A 93 9.62 -7.29 -18.66
CA GLN A 93 9.05 -6.36 -17.70
C GLN A 93 9.04 -6.94 -16.29
N LYS A 94 8.74 -8.24 -16.13
CA LYS A 94 8.83 -8.94 -14.84
C LYS A 94 10.25 -8.89 -14.30
N GLU A 95 11.23 -9.30 -15.09
CA GLU A 95 12.65 -9.25 -14.73
C GLU A 95 13.07 -7.85 -14.28
N ASN A 96 12.73 -6.82 -15.09
CA ASN A 96 13.15 -5.45 -14.81
C ASN A 96 12.50 -4.89 -13.53
N TYR A 97 11.16 -5.03 -13.37
CA TYR A 97 10.46 -4.35 -12.28
C TYR A 97 10.45 -5.15 -10.98
N LEU A 98 10.28 -6.47 -11.03
CA LEU A 98 10.19 -7.28 -9.81
C LEU A 98 11.55 -7.36 -9.10
N THR A 99 12.65 -7.49 -9.84
CA THR A 99 14.00 -7.46 -9.28
C THR A 99 14.27 -6.14 -8.55
N LYS A 100 13.87 -5.01 -9.14
CA LYS A 100 14.03 -3.68 -8.54
C LYS A 100 13.13 -3.46 -7.32
N ILE A 101 11.93 -4.05 -7.30
CA ILE A 101 11.07 -4.04 -6.10
C ILE A 101 11.72 -4.87 -4.99
N ALA A 102 12.16 -6.09 -5.30
CA ALA A 102 12.79 -6.99 -4.33
C ALA A 102 14.09 -6.40 -3.73
N SER A 103 14.89 -5.68 -4.53
CA SER A 103 16.08 -4.97 -4.05
C SER A 103 15.82 -3.61 -3.40
N ASN A 104 14.54 -3.18 -3.34
CA ASN A 104 14.14 -1.84 -2.90
C ASN A 104 14.79 -0.69 -3.71
N GLU A 105 15.14 -0.94 -4.96
CA GLU A 105 15.63 0.08 -5.88
C GLU A 105 14.49 0.99 -6.37
N ILE A 106 13.29 0.43 -6.51
CA ILE A 106 12.08 1.18 -6.82
C ILE A 106 10.98 0.95 -5.78
N LEU A 107 10.23 2.01 -5.49
CA LEU A 107 8.99 1.97 -4.74
C LEU A 107 7.85 2.40 -5.65
N VAL A 108 6.83 1.55 -5.79
CA VAL A 108 5.76 1.73 -6.77
C VAL A 108 4.48 2.20 -6.10
N GLY A 109 4.05 3.42 -6.41
CA GLY A 109 2.71 3.91 -6.08
C GLY A 109 1.67 3.33 -7.04
N VAL A 110 0.49 2.96 -6.54
CA VAL A 110 -0.54 2.28 -7.36
C VAL A 110 -1.82 3.10 -7.46
N GLY A 111 -2.29 3.33 -8.69
CA GLY A 111 -3.51 4.07 -8.99
C GLY A 111 -4.42 3.34 -9.97
N PHE A 112 -5.44 2.64 -9.45
CA PHE A 112 -6.41 1.84 -10.22
C PHE A 112 -7.83 2.37 -10.12
N SER A 113 -8.01 3.58 -9.60
CA SER A 113 -9.34 4.17 -9.38
C SER A 113 -10.15 4.33 -10.65
N GLU A 114 -9.51 4.60 -11.78
CA GLU A 114 -10.15 4.77 -13.07
C GLU A 114 -10.81 3.47 -13.57
N PHE A 115 -10.19 2.33 -13.33
CA PHE A 115 -10.76 1.02 -13.64
C PHE A 115 -11.98 0.71 -12.76
N ILE A 116 -11.98 1.16 -11.50
CA ILE A 116 -13.09 0.97 -10.57
C ILE A 116 -14.26 1.93 -10.88
N GLY A 117 -14.02 2.98 -11.67
CA GLY A 117 -15.05 3.94 -12.06
C GLY A 117 -15.28 5.06 -11.05
N SER A 118 -14.25 5.54 -10.41
CA SER A 118 -14.33 6.50 -9.31
C SER A 118 -14.81 7.90 -9.72
N ARG A 119 -14.58 8.35 -10.99
CA ARG A 119 -14.96 9.69 -11.46
C ARG A 119 -15.31 9.68 -12.95
N ASN A 120 -16.26 10.53 -13.33
CA ASN A 120 -16.65 10.71 -14.73
C ASN A 120 -15.75 11.71 -15.49
N ASP A 121 -15.11 12.63 -14.77
CA ASP A 121 -14.27 13.71 -15.31
C ASP A 121 -12.78 13.39 -15.30
N ALA A 122 -12.41 12.19 -14.90
CA ALA A 122 -11.05 11.67 -14.88
C ALA A 122 -10.90 10.49 -15.84
N GLY A 123 -9.69 10.18 -16.20
CA GLY A 123 -9.33 9.05 -17.05
C GLY A 123 -7.95 9.22 -17.64
N LEU A 124 -7.38 8.10 -18.00
CA LEU A 124 -6.10 8.02 -18.69
C LEU A 124 -6.34 7.59 -20.14
N THR A 125 -5.58 8.17 -21.07
CA THR A 125 -5.51 7.77 -22.46
C THR A 125 -4.07 7.52 -22.85
N PHE A 126 -3.82 6.42 -23.56
CA PHE A 126 -2.48 6.03 -24.00
C PHE A 126 -2.43 6.00 -25.52
N ALA A 127 -1.49 6.74 -26.11
CA ALA A 127 -1.21 6.74 -27.54
C ALA A 127 0.26 7.08 -27.78
N ASP A 128 0.86 6.48 -28.78
CA ASP A 128 2.23 6.74 -29.25
C ASP A 128 3.28 6.66 -28.13
N GLY A 129 3.09 5.76 -27.15
CA GLY A 129 4.01 5.56 -26.03
C GLY A 129 3.88 6.58 -24.89
N VAL A 130 2.91 7.48 -24.94
CA VAL A 130 2.68 8.50 -23.91
C VAL A 130 1.30 8.41 -23.29
N LEU A 131 1.24 8.74 -21.99
CA LEU A 131 0.04 8.76 -21.19
C LEU A 131 -0.43 10.20 -20.96
N LYS A 132 -1.73 10.43 -21.11
CA LYS A 132 -2.41 11.70 -20.84
C LYS A 132 -3.60 11.49 -19.96
N GLY A 133 -3.95 12.52 -19.17
CA GLY A 133 -5.16 12.53 -18.35
C GLY A 133 -4.83 12.58 -16.86
N ARG A 134 -5.76 12.09 -16.05
CA ARG A 134 -5.60 12.12 -14.59
C ARG A 134 -6.18 10.86 -13.95
N THR A 135 -5.59 10.47 -12.82
CA THR A 135 -6.10 9.40 -11.98
C THR A 135 -6.02 9.80 -10.51
N MET A 136 -7.02 9.44 -9.73
CA MET A 136 -7.13 9.78 -8.31
C MET A 136 -6.77 8.61 -7.41
N PHE A 137 -6.54 8.94 -6.13
CA PHE A 137 -6.29 7.97 -5.07
C PHE A 137 -5.11 7.04 -5.35
N VAL A 138 -4.07 7.60 -5.98
CA VAL A 138 -2.79 6.87 -6.15
C VAL A 138 -2.15 6.71 -4.77
N MET A 139 -2.04 5.46 -4.34
CA MET A 139 -1.49 5.10 -3.03
C MET A 139 0.02 5.29 -3.01
N ASP A 140 0.54 5.78 -1.88
CA ASP A 140 1.97 5.97 -1.59
C ASP A 140 2.71 6.88 -2.58
N ALA A 141 1.98 7.74 -3.31
CA ALA A 141 2.51 8.57 -4.39
C ALA A 141 3.60 9.56 -3.95
N GLN A 142 3.60 10.00 -2.68
CA GLN A 142 4.57 10.98 -2.16
C GLN A 142 6.00 10.45 -2.07
N ILE A 143 6.14 9.15 -1.88
CA ILE A 143 7.44 8.48 -1.69
C ILE A 143 7.77 7.54 -2.84
N ALA A 144 6.84 7.36 -3.77
CA ALA A 144 7.01 6.51 -4.92
C ALA A 144 8.10 7.05 -5.86
N THR A 145 8.93 6.15 -6.38
CA THR A 145 9.86 6.42 -7.48
C THR A 145 9.23 6.13 -8.83
N HIS A 146 8.22 5.25 -8.85
CA HIS A 146 7.46 4.87 -10.03
C HIS A 146 5.97 4.82 -9.70
N PHE A 147 5.14 4.99 -10.71
CA PHE A 147 3.70 4.79 -10.61
C PHE A 147 3.25 3.64 -11.50
N LEU A 148 2.39 2.78 -10.98
CA LEU A 148 1.63 1.81 -11.74
C LEU A 148 0.18 2.30 -11.80
N LEU A 149 -0.22 2.81 -12.95
CA LEU A 149 -1.53 3.39 -13.19
C LEU A 149 -2.35 2.51 -14.13
N ALA A 150 -3.67 2.58 -14.04
CA ALA A 150 -4.55 1.88 -14.95
C ALA A 150 -5.57 2.82 -15.60
N ASP A 151 -5.96 2.50 -16.83
CA ASP A 151 -7.08 3.13 -17.51
C ASP A 151 -8.42 2.42 -17.21
N LYS A 152 -9.49 2.91 -17.82
CA LYS A 152 -10.85 2.34 -17.69
C LYS A 152 -11.01 0.94 -18.31
N LEU A 153 -10.10 0.56 -19.21
CA LEU A 153 -10.12 -0.73 -19.90
C LEU A 153 -9.30 -1.79 -19.15
N GLY A 154 -8.55 -1.39 -18.10
CA GLY A 154 -7.70 -2.30 -17.34
C GLY A 154 -6.30 -2.44 -17.93
N GLN A 155 -5.92 -1.61 -18.88
CA GLN A 155 -4.53 -1.50 -19.31
C GLN A 155 -3.72 -0.84 -18.21
N MET A 156 -2.55 -1.38 -17.91
CA MET A 156 -1.68 -0.90 -16.84
C MET A 156 -0.38 -0.35 -17.39
N PHE A 157 0.04 0.78 -16.84
CA PHE A 157 1.17 1.55 -17.30
C PHE A 157 2.15 1.82 -16.16
N MET A 158 3.41 1.46 -16.38
CA MET A 158 4.50 1.83 -15.46
C MET A 158 5.16 3.11 -15.97
N LEU A 159 5.38 4.07 -15.06
CA LEU A 159 6.04 5.34 -15.36
C LEU A 159 6.97 5.78 -14.23
N ASP A 160 8.04 6.49 -14.59
CA ASP A 160 8.92 7.14 -13.62
C ASP A 160 8.17 8.34 -12.98
N ALA A 161 8.14 8.40 -11.65
CA ALA A 161 7.47 9.49 -10.93
C ALA A 161 8.10 10.88 -11.17
N LYS A 162 9.32 10.93 -11.68
CA LYS A 162 10.05 12.17 -12.04
C LYS A 162 9.99 12.47 -13.54
N ALA A 163 9.26 11.69 -14.33
CA ALA A 163 9.16 11.94 -15.77
C ALA A 163 8.57 13.32 -16.03
N PRO A 164 9.06 14.03 -17.07
CA PRO A 164 8.47 15.31 -17.48
C PRO A 164 6.98 15.14 -17.79
N GLY A 165 6.17 16.10 -17.34
CA GLY A 165 4.72 16.09 -17.58
C GLY A 165 3.91 15.46 -16.45
N ILE A 166 4.54 14.91 -15.41
CA ILE A 166 3.85 14.45 -14.20
C ILE A 166 3.62 15.62 -13.25
N GLU A 167 2.39 15.73 -12.76
CA GLU A 167 2.01 16.61 -11.66
C GLU A 167 1.36 15.77 -10.56
N ILE A 168 1.83 15.92 -9.31
CA ILE A 168 1.36 15.17 -8.13
C ILE A 168 0.60 16.15 -7.23
N ILE A 169 -0.69 15.89 -7.04
CA ILE A 169 -1.54 16.69 -6.15
C ILE A 169 -1.88 15.84 -4.92
N HIS A 170 -1.33 16.21 -3.78
CA HIS A 170 -1.55 15.49 -2.53
C HIS A 170 -2.99 15.61 -2.04
N LEU A 171 -3.59 14.50 -1.64
CA LEU A 171 -4.94 14.46 -1.13
C LEU A 171 -4.93 14.44 0.41
N THR A 172 -5.75 15.29 1.02
CA THR A 172 -5.99 15.23 2.46
C THR A 172 -7.07 14.19 2.74
N THR A 173 -6.71 13.15 3.48
CA THR A 173 -7.60 12.06 3.86
C THR A 173 -7.80 12.01 5.37
N VAL A 174 -8.80 11.25 5.84
CA VAL A 174 -9.08 11.05 7.27
C VAL A 174 -7.93 10.25 7.91
N ASP A 175 -7.49 9.18 7.27
CA ASP A 175 -6.31 8.44 7.69
C ASP A 175 -5.04 9.15 7.23
N LYS A 176 -4.34 9.76 8.19
CA LYS A 176 -3.09 10.49 7.96
C LYS A 176 -1.84 9.60 8.03
N THR A 177 -1.99 8.33 8.33
CA THR A 177 -0.89 7.34 8.28
C THR A 177 -0.68 6.79 6.88
N ARG A 178 -1.65 6.99 5.97
CA ARG A 178 -1.63 6.60 4.55
C ARG A 178 -1.62 7.84 3.68
N GLN A 179 -0.90 7.77 2.58
CA GLN A 179 -0.73 8.91 1.68
C GLN A 179 -1.34 8.60 0.32
N TYR A 180 -2.15 9.54 -0.17
CA TYR A 180 -2.81 9.45 -1.46
C TYR A 180 -2.57 10.72 -2.27
N ALA A 181 -2.54 10.58 -3.59
CA ALA A 181 -2.46 11.72 -4.49
C ALA A 181 -3.37 11.54 -5.72
N GLU A 182 -3.68 12.65 -6.38
CA GLU A 182 -4.08 12.68 -7.77
C GLU A 182 -2.81 12.83 -8.62
N ILE A 183 -2.69 12.03 -9.67
CA ILE A 183 -1.62 12.13 -10.66
C ILE A 183 -2.20 12.65 -11.95
N ILE A 184 -1.61 13.74 -12.46
CA ILE A 184 -1.93 14.31 -13.78
C ILE A 184 -0.76 14.01 -14.71
N CYS A 185 -1.09 13.42 -15.86
CA CYS A 185 -0.13 13.09 -16.92
C CYS A 185 -0.34 14.01 -18.12
N LYS A 186 0.72 14.70 -18.54
CA LYS A 186 0.75 15.61 -19.71
C LYS A 186 1.82 15.07 -20.66
N ASP A 187 1.45 14.16 -21.57
CA ASP A 187 2.35 13.48 -22.51
C ASP A 187 3.52 12.76 -21.81
N VAL A 188 3.22 11.98 -20.78
CA VAL A 188 4.22 11.29 -19.97
C VAL A 188 4.61 9.97 -20.64
N PRO A 189 5.90 9.70 -20.92
CA PRO A 189 6.35 8.39 -21.38
C PRO A 189 5.94 7.30 -20.38
N ALA A 190 5.32 6.24 -20.88
CA ALA A 190 4.82 5.15 -20.04
C ALA A 190 5.07 3.79 -20.71
N ASP A 191 5.44 2.81 -19.88
CA ASP A 191 5.62 1.42 -20.32
C ASP A 191 4.32 0.65 -20.06
N LEU A 192 3.59 0.31 -21.14
CA LEU A 192 2.40 -0.52 -21.07
C LEU A 192 2.79 -1.94 -20.67
N LEU A 193 2.21 -2.46 -19.58
CA LEU A 193 2.34 -3.87 -19.23
C LEU A 193 1.66 -4.72 -20.30
N GLU A 194 2.45 -5.41 -21.10
CA GLU A 194 2.05 -6.00 -22.40
C GLU A 194 0.82 -6.94 -22.29
N LEU A 195 0.79 -7.81 -21.26
CA LEU A 195 -0.30 -8.76 -21.08
C LEU A 195 -1.56 -8.12 -20.49
N SER A 196 -1.48 -6.92 -19.90
CA SER A 196 -2.65 -6.21 -19.40
C SER A 196 -3.55 -5.69 -20.53
N SER A 197 -2.99 -5.47 -21.71
CA SER A 197 -3.75 -5.06 -22.89
C SER A 197 -4.64 -6.17 -23.47
N LEU A 198 -4.42 -7.43 -23.08
CA LEU A 198 -5.16 -8.59 -23.56
C LEU A 198 -6.37 -8.93 -22.69
N SER A 199 -6.37 -8.51 -21.43
CA SER A 199 -7.41 -8.84 -20.45
C SER A 199 -7.34 -7.93 -19.23
N ALA A 200 -8.47 -7.62 -18.61
CA ALA A 200 -8.55 -6.94 -17.33
C ALA A 200 -8.26 -7.86 -16.11
N ASP A 201 -8.00 -9.15 -16.31
CA ASP A 201 -7.74 -10.13 -15.24
C ASP A 201 -6.52 -9.75 -14.37
N PRO A 202 -5.37 -9.27 -14.92
CA PRO A 202 -4.23 -8.83 -14.12
C PRO A 202 -4.56 -7.73 -13.09
N ILE A 203 -5.32 -6.71 -13.48
CA ILE A 203 -5.68 -5.63 -12.56
C ILE A 203 -6.68 -6.11 -11.51
N SER A 204 -7.64 -6.96 -11.88
CA SER A 204 -8.61 -7.54 -10.94
C SER A 204 -7.89 -8.35 -9.85
N LYS A 205 -6.92 -9.17 -10.21
CA LYS A 205 -6.08 -9.95 -9.27
C LYS A 205 -5.29 -9.05 -8.31
N SER A 206 -4.79 -7.93 -8.80
CA SER A 206 -4.06 -6.96 -7.97
C SER A 206 -5.00 -6.24 -6.98
N ILE A 207 -6.18 -5.81 -7.45
CA ILE A 207 -7.20 -5.17 -6.62
C ILE A 207 -7.68 -6.13 -5.53
N ASP A 208 -7.94 -7.39 -5.85
CA ASP A 208 -8.40 -8.38 -4.87
C ASP A 208 -7.33 -8.69 -3.83
N ALA A 209 -6.05 -8.74 -4.23
CA ALA A 209 -4.95 -8.82 -3.27
C ALA A 209 -4.93 -7.62 -2.33
N GLY A 210 -5.11 -6.40 -2.85
CA GLY A 210 -5.22 -5.19 -2.02
C GLY A 210 -6.40 -5.24 -1.05
N ARG A 211 -7.56 -5.71 -1.48
CA ARG A 211 -8.75 -5.89 -0.63
C ARG A 211 -8.52 -6.90 0.49
N ILE A 212 -7.83 -8.02 0.20
CA ILE A 212 -7.45 -9.00 1.22
C ILE A 212 -6.54 -8.35 2.27
N MET A 213 -5.56 -7.54 1.84
CA MET A 213 -4.67 -6.83 2.77
C MET A 213 -5.43 -5.82 3.64
N LEU A 214 -6.37 -5.06 3.07
CA LEU A 214 -7.20 -4.13 3.83
C LEU A 214 -8.09 -4.86 4.85
N ALA A 215 -8.63 -6.01 4.50
CA ALA A 215 -9.40 -6.84 5.43
C ALA A 215 -8.54 -7.35 6.59
N ALA A 216 -7.32 -7.81 6.31
CA ALA A 216 -6.37 -8.26 7.32
C ALA A 216 -5.90 -7.10 8.23
N ASP A 217 -5.62 -5.93 7.67
CA ASP A 217 -5.28 -4.70 8.41
C ASP A 217 -6.41 -4.33 9.38
N THR A 218 -7.65 -4.33 8.88
CA THR A 218 -8.85 -4.05 9.69
C THR A 218 -9.04 -5.08 10.81
N LEU A 219 -8.77 -6.36 10.55
CA LEU A 219 -8.82 -7.42 11.57
C LEU A 219 -7.81 -7.14 12.69
N GLY A 220 -6.56 -6.82 12.34
CA GLY A 220 -5.51 -6.48 13.30
C GLY A 220 -5.87 -5.27 14.16
N ALA A 221 -6.35 -4.20 13.54
CA ALA A 221 -6.79 -3.00 14.24
C ALA A 221 -7.97 -3.29 15.18
N SER A 222 -8.95 -4.06 14.72
CA SER A 222 -10.12 -4.45 15.54
C SER A 222 -9.70 -5.27 16.76
N GLN A 223 -8.80 -6.23 16.60
CA GLN A 223 -8.29 -7.04 17.71
C GLN A 223 -7.53 -6.18 18.72
N ALA A 224 -6.72 -5.23 18.27
CA ALA A 224 -6.01 -4.29 19.15
C ALA A 224 -6.98 -3.42 19.95
N MET A 225 -8.04 -2.90 19.32
CA MET A 225 -9.07 -2.11 20.00
C MET A 225 -9.85 -2.94 21.05
N ILE A 226 -10.20 -4.18 20.73
CA ILE A 226 -10.85 -5.10 21.67
C ILE A 226 -9.95 -5.35 22.89
N ASN A 227 -8.67 -5.65 22.66
CA ASN A 227 -7.71 -5.90 23.74
C ASN A 227 -7.59 -4.67 24.67
N GLN A 228 -7.45 -3.46 24.11
CA GLN A 228 -7.40 -2.22 24.89
C GLN A 228 -8.69 -1.98 25.69
N ALA A 229 -9.86 -2.23 25.10
CA ALA A 229 -11.14 -2.09 25.79
C ALA A 229 -11.27 -3.08 26.97
N VAL A 230 -10.83 -4.32 26.77
CA VAL A 230 -10.83 -5.36 27.82
C VAL A 230 -9.87 -4.98 28.95
N ASP A 231 -8.66 -4.54 28.63
CA ASP A 231 -7.68 -4.15 29.65
C ASP A 231 -8.16 -2.93 30.43
N TYR A 232 -8.71 -1.93 29.76
CA TYR A 232 -9.34 -0.78 30.41
C TYR A 232 -10.48 -1.20 31.34
N ALA A 233 -11.34 -2.14 30.92
CA ALA A 233 -12.43 -2.63 31.74
C ALA A 233 -11.95 -3.40 32.98
N LYS A 234 -10.77 -4.04 32.94
CA LYS A 234 -10.15 -4.70 34.10
C LYS A 234 -9.51 -3.70 35.07
N GLU A 235 -8.97 -2.59 34.59
CA GLU A 235 -8.25 -1.60 35.42
C GLU A 235 -9.16 -0.50 35.97
N ARG A 236 -10.08 0.02 35.15
CA ARG A 236 -10.97 1.12 35.53
C ARG A 236 -11.90 0.70 36.67
N LYS A 237 -11.85 1.42 37.77
CA LYS A 237 -12.73 1.19 38.92
C LYS A 237 -13.86 2.23 39.00
N GLN A 238 -15.08 1.77 39.21
CA GLN A 238 -16.26 2.55 39.54
C GLN A 238 -17.10 1.79 40.54
N PHE A 239 -17.77 2.51 41.46
CA PHE A 239 -18.57 1.91 42.55
C PHE A 239 -17.80 0.87 43.37
N GLY A 240 -16.50 1.13 43.62
CA GLY A 240 -15.62 0.30 44.48
C GLY A 240 -15.06 -0.96 43.81
N ARG A 241 -15.31 -1.22 42.52
CA ARG A 241 -14.80 -2.40 41.80
C ARG A 241 -14.48 -2.12 40.32
N ALA A 242 -13.74 -3.03 39.66
CA ALA A 242 -13.46 -2.91 38.24
C ALA A 242 -14.76 -2.94 37.41
N ILE A 243 -14.85 -2.07 36.38
CA ILE A 243 -16.05 -1.99 35.54
C ILE A 243 -16.34 -3.29 34.81
N GLY A 244 -15.33 -4.07 34.41
CA GLY A 244 -15.47 -5.40 33.82
C GLY A 244 -16.07 -6.45 34.75
N SER A 245 -16.25 -6.17 36.05
CA SER A 245 -16.94 -7.07 36.97
C SER A 245 -18.47 -6.94 36.93
N PHE A 246 -19.01 -5.90 36.28
CA PHE A 246 -20.46 -5.73 36.14
C PHE A 246 -20.98 -6.60 35.00
N GLN A 247 -22.14 -7.25 35.24
CA GLN A 247 -22.72 -8.21 34.28
C GLN A 247 -22.99 -7.60 32.88
N ALA A 248 -23.34 -6.30 32.83
CA ALA A 248 -23.62 -5.60 31.57
C ALA A 248 -22.35 -5.29 30.75
N VAL A 249 -21.16 -5.42 31.34
CA VAL A 249 -19.86 -5.16 30.63
C VAL A 249 -19.13 -6.49 30.35
N LYS A 250 -19.49 -7.56 31.04
CA LYS A 250 -18.94 -8.90 30.86
C LYS A 250 -19.37 -9.52 29.52
#